data_5a9cc5dcc448abf999feaa56095d6854
#
_entry.id   5a9cc5dcc448abf999feaa56095d6854
#
_cell.length_a   1.000
_cell.length_b   1.000
_cell.length_c   1.000
_cell.angle_alpha   90.00
_cell.angle_beta   90.00
_cell.angle_gamma   90.00
#
_symmetry.space_group_name_H-M   'P 1'
#
loop_
_entity.id
_entity.type
_entity.pdbx_description
1 polymer ?
#
loop_
_entity_poly.entity_id
_entity_poly.type
_entity_poly.pdbx_seq_one_letter_code
_entity_poly.pdbx_strand_id
1 'polypeptide(L)'
;MKSLTQSIKESIQSRLNEAKIAPKDLKLFWKWIDSVGAEDMIKEINKAESGEPLYQKAAKLGTTAEQFNTFSEIFYSLASDMLDVIENDDPDMSDDGCQYASWSAPFYGEKEFNQALKSGYWYDICDEYQGEQVGYAMTDYEYSDYLADKDLEPKGFK
;
A
#
# COMPACT_ATOMS: atom_id res chain seq x y z
N MET A 1 -9.57 5.42 -30.02
CA MET A 1 -10.03 5.37 -28.62
C MET A 1 -9.11 4.46 -27.80
N LYS A 2 -8.65 4.92 -26.65
CA LYS A 2 -7.80 4.13 -25.76
C LYS A 2 -8.62 3.05 -25.07
N SER A 3 -8.02 1.86 -24.87
CA SER A 3 -8.63 0.82 -24.04
C SER A 3 -8.71 1.27 -22.58
N LEU A 4 -9.61 0.67 -21.81
CA LEU A 4 -9.68 0.90 -20.36
C LEU A 4 -8.35 0.59 -19.66
N THR A 5 -7.70 -0.52 -20.06
CA THR A 5 -6.40 -0.91 -19.53
C THR A 5 -5.34 0.16 -19.78
N GLN A 6 -5.31 0.72 -20.99
CA GLN A 6 -4.36 1.78 -21.35
C GLN A 6 -4.63 3.05 -20.52
N SER A 7 -5.89 3.42 -20.35
CA SER A 7 -6.28 4.59 -19.54
C SER A 7 -5.85 4.43 -18.08
N ILE A 8 -6.02 3.24 -17.51
CA ILE A 8 -5.61 2.95 -16.13
C ILE A 8 -4.09 3.05 -15.98
N LYS A 9 -3.33 2.46 -16.91
CA LYS A 9 -1.87 2.53 -16.90
C LYS A 9 -1.36 3.96 -16.96
N GLU A 10 -1.97 4.79 -17.82
CA GLU A 10 -1.62 6.19 -17.95
C GLU A 10 -1.93 6.98 -16.67
N SER A 11 -3.05 6.70 -16.01
CA SER A 11 -3.42 7.35 -14.75
C SER A 11 -2.40 7.03 -13.66
N ILE A 12 -2.04 5.76 -13.49
CA ILE A 12 -1.03 5.33 -12.51
C ILE A 12 0.31 6.00 -12.83
N GLN A 13 0.74 5.98 -14.08
CA GLN A 13 2.01 6.58 -14.49
C GLN A 13 2.02 8.08 -14.24
N SER A 14 0.91 8.77 -14.48
CA SER A 14 0.79 10.19 -14.21
C SER A 14 0.96 10.51 -12.71
N ARG A 15 0.33 9.74 -11.85
CA ARG A 15 0.45 9.93 -10.41
C ARG A 15 1.86 9.62 -9.90
N LEU A 16 2.48 8.57 -10.42
CA LEU A 16 3.86 8.22 -10.08
C LEU A 16 4.82 9.34 -10.52
N ASN A 17 4.60 9.94 -11.69
CA ASN A 17 5.40 11.04 -12.18
C ASN A 17 5.23 12.28 -11.29
N GLU A 18 3.99 12.60 -10.88
CA GLU A 18 3.71 13.71 -9.97
C GLU A 18 4.39 13.52 -8.62
N ALA A 19 4.35 12.30 -8.08
CA ALA A 19 5.01 11.93 -6.84
C ALA A 19 6.52 11.76 -6.98
N LYS A 20 7.06 11.87 -8.21
CA LYS A 20 8.49 11.66 -8.52
C LYS A 20 8.98 10.26 -8.14
N ILE A 21 8.11 9.26 -8.27
CA ILE A 21 8.44 7.87 -7.94
C ILE A 21 9.04 7.20 -9.18
N ALA A 22 10.24 6.61 -9.02
CA ALA A 22 10.91 5.89 -10.10
C ALA A 22 10.26 4.54 -10.36
N PRO A 23 10.15 4.08 -11.63
CA PRO A 23 9.61 2.74 -11.93
C PRO A 23 10.32 1.60 -11.21
N LYS A 24 11.63 1.70 -10.98
CA LYS A 24 12.38 0.70 -10.23
C LYS A 24 11.91 0.60 -8.78
N ASP A 25 11.53 1.72 -8.19
CA ASP A 25 11.03 1.76 -6.81
C ASP A 25 9.65 1.13 -6.71
N LEU A 26 8.80 1.33 -7.71
CA LEU A 26 7.49 0.66 -7.77
C LEU A 26 7.65 -0.86 -7.86
N LYS A 27 8.58 -1.32 -8.70
CA LYS A 27 8.86 -2.76 -8.83
C LYS A 27 9.38 -3.34 -7.52
N LEU A 28 10.27 -2.62 -6.83
CA LEU A 28 10.79 -3.04 -5.54
C LEU A 28 9.68 -3.05 -4.48
N PHE A 29 8.78 -2.07 -4.52
CA PHE A 29 7.62 -2.01 -3.62
C PHE A 29 6.76 -3.28 -3.72
N TRP A 30 6.41 -3.70 -4.95
CA TRP A 30 5.60 -4.90 -5.12
C TRP A 30 6.30 -6.16 -4.62
N LYS A 31 7.62 -6.24 -4.86
CA LYS A 31 8.43 -7.34 -4.30
C LYS A 31 8.41 -7.31 -2.78
N TRP A 32 8.51 -6.12 -2.20
CA TRP A 32 8.47 -5.93 -0.75
C TRP A 32 7.12 -6.34 -0.16
N ILE A 33 6.00 -5.95 -0.80
CA ILE A 33 4.66 -6.36 -0.38
C ILE A 33 4.57 -7.88 -0.28
N ASP A 34 5.00 -8.59 -1.32
CA ASP A 34 4.98 -10.05 -1.31
C ASP A 34 5.87 -10.62 -0.19
N SER A 35 7.00 -9.98 0.06
CA SER A 35 7.98 -10.44 1.04
C SER A 35 7.55 -10.21 2.49
N VAL A 36 6.82 -9.13 2.78
CA VAL A 36 6.32 -8.86 4.15
C VAL A 36 5.13 -9.73 4.53
N GLY A 37 4.55 -10.46 3.58
CA GLY A 37 3.47 -11.39 3.88
C GLY A 37 2.12 -11.02 3.25
N ALA A 38 2.08 -9.98 2.40
CA ALA A 38 0.90 -9.63 1.61
C ALA A 38 -0.40 -9.65 2.45
N GLU A 39 -1.41 -10.38 2.01
CA GLU A 39 -2.71 -10.46 2.68
C GLU A 39 -2.62 -10.95 4.13
N ASP A 40 -1.73 -11.88 4.43
CA ASP A 40 -1.57 -12.38 5.80
C ASP A 40 -1.08 -11.28 6.75
N MET A 41 -0.29 -10.33 6.25
CA MET A 41 0.16 -9.19 7.03
C MET A 41 -1.01 -8.28 7.44
N ILE A 42 -2.03 -8.14 6.60
CA ILE A 42 -3.25 -7.39 6.95
C ILE A 42 -3.86 -7.97 8.22
N LYS A 43 -3.97 -9.31 8.29
CA LYS A 43 -4.55 -10.01 9.43
C LYS A 43 -3.72 -9.81 10.70
N GLU A 44 -2.40 -9.88 10.57
CA GLU A 44 -1.49 -9.70 11.71
C GLU A 44 -1.54 -8.27 12.26
N ILE A 45 -1.55 -7.27 11.38
CA ILE A 45 -1.67 -5.86 11.78
C ILE A 45 -2.99 -5.63 12.53
N ASN A 46 -4.09 -6.14 12.00
CA ASN A 46 -5.41 -5.95 12.61
C ASN A 46 -5.55 -6.70 13.93
N LYS A 47 -4.99 -7.89 14.04
CA LYS A 47 -4.98 -8.66 15.28
C LYS A 47 -4.20 -7.95 16.38
N ALA A 48 -3.05 -7.36 16.02
CA ALA A 48 -2.20 -6.63 16.94
C ALA A 48 -2.72 -5.20 17.24
N GLU A 49 -3.61 -4.69 16.40
CA GLU A 49 -4.03 -3.28 16.40
C GLU A 49 -2.83 -2.33 16.38
N SER A 50 -1.80 -2.69 15.59
CA SER A 50 -0.51 -2.02 15.55
C SER A 50 0.23 -2.37 14.28
N GLY A 51 1.11 -1.47 13.85
CA GLY A 51 2.04 -1.73 12.74
C GLY A 51 3.23 -2.62 13.13
N GLU A 52 3.38 -2.98 14.40
CA GLU A 52 4.56 -3.71 14.87
C GLU A 52 4.85 -5.00 14.10
N PRO A 53 3.86 -5.87 13.78
CA PRO A 53 4.15 -7.07 12.97
C PRO A 53 4.78 -6.73 11.62
N LEU A 54 4.32 -5.67 10.96
CA LEU A 54 4.90 -5.20 9.71
C LEU A 54 6.34 -4.73 9.92
N TYR A 55 6.58 -3.94 10.96
CA TYR A 55 7.90 -3.37 11.24
C TYR A 55 8.93 -4.47 11.57
N GLN A 56 8.53 -5.45 12.35
CA GLN A 56 9.39 -6.61 12.65
C GLN A 56 9.80 -7.32 11.37
N LYS A 57 8.84 -7.58 10.47
CA LYS A 57 9.12 -8.27 9.21
C LYS A 57 9.96 -7.42 8.28
N ALA A 58 9.63 -6.14 8.15
CA ALA A 58 10.39 -5.22 7.31
C ALA A 58 11.87 -5.13 7.76
N ALA A 59 12.10 -5.03 9.08
CA ALA A 59 13.45 -4.99 9.62
C ALA A 59 14.23 -6.27 9.32
N LYS A 60 13.60 -7.43 9.46
CA LYS A 60 14.21 -8.73 9.12
C LYS A 60 14.58 -8.83 7.64
N LEU A 61 13.79 -8.19 6.77
CA LEU A 61 14.06 -8.15 5.33
C LEU A 61 15.14 -7.14 4.96
N GLY A 62 15.61 -6.35 5.92
CA GLY A 62 16.64 -5.35 5.68
C GLY A 62 16.12 -3.99 5.23
N THR A 63 14.81 -3.75 5.32
CA THR A 63 14.20 -2.49 4.89
C THR A 63 14.75 -1.33 5.70
N THR A 64 15.39 -0.36 5.03
CA THR A 64 15.85 0.86 5.72
C THR A 64 14.70 1.82 5.96
N ALA A 65 14.89 2.78 6.87
CA ALA A 65 13.90 3.84 7.10
C ALA A 65 13.62 4.61 5.81
N GLU A 66 14.66 4.91 5.03
CA GLU A 66 14.53 5.60 3.75
C GLU A 66 13.70 4.79 2.75
N GLN A 67 13.95 3.49 2.65
CA GLN A 67 13.16 2.61 1.78
C GLN A 67 11.70 2.57 2.22
N PHE A 68 11.45 2.47 3.52
CA PHE A 68 10.09 2.46 4.04
C PHE A 68 9.36 3.75 3.70
N ASN A 69 10.03 4.91 3.79
CA ASN A 69 9.44 6.19 3.39
C ASN A 69 9.02 6.18 1.92
N THR A 70 9.87 5.66 1.05
CA THR A 70 9.55 5.50 -0.38
C THR A 70 8.37 4.58 -0.57
N PHE A 71 8.34 3.44 0.12
CA PHE A 71 7.23 2.49 0.04
C PHE A 71 5.93 3.08 0.58
N SER A 72 6.00 3.90 1.63
CA SER A 72 4.86 4.64 2.16
C SER A 72 4.25 5.57 1.11
N GLU A 73 5.07 6.35 0.42
CA GLU A 73 4.61 7.25 -0.65
C GLU A 73 3.94 6.48 -1.78
N ILE A 74 4.54 5.38 -2.20
CA ILE A 74 3.98 4.51 -3.25
C ILE A 74 2.64 3.94 -2.78
N PHE A 75 2.59 3.43 -1.56
CA PHE A 75 1.38 2.87 -0.96
C PHE A 75 0.22 3.86 -1.01
N TYR A 76 0.41 5.07 -0.50
CA TYR A 76 -0.66 6.07 -0.47
C TYR A 76 -1.05 6.55 -1.87
N SER A 77 -0.11 6.60 -2.81
CA SER A 77 -0.40 6.95 -4.20
C SER A 77 -1.28 5.89 -4.87
N LEU A 78 -0.95 4.61 -4.68
CA LEU A 78 -1.75 3.50 -5.20
C LEU A 78 -3.14 3.45 -4.54
N ALA A 79 -3.19 3.63 -3.23
CA ALA A 79 -4.46 3.67 -2.50
C ALA A 79 -5.36 4.81 -3.01
N SER A 80 -4.78 5.95 -3.34
CA SER A 80 -5.51 7.08 -3.91
C SER A 80 -6.15 6.73 -5.26
N ASP A 81 -5.48 5.94 -6.10
CA ASP A 81 -6.07 5.46 -7.36
C ASP A 81 -7.26 4.53 -7.08
N MET A 82 -7.13 3.65 -6.10
CA MET A 82 -8.22 2.76 -5.70
C MET A 82 -9.38 3.54 -5.07
N LEU A 83 -9.08 4.59 -4.33
CA LEU A 83 -10.09 5.47 -3.74
C LEU A 83 -11.03 6.03 -4.79
N ASP A 84 -10.48 6.48 -5.93
CA ASP A 84 -11.29 6.98 -7.04
C ASP A 84 -12.26 5.93 -7.57
N VAL A 85 -11.81 4.67 -7.65
CA VAL A 85 -12.67 3.55 -8.09
C VAL A 85 -13.81 3.32 -7.11
N ILE A 86 -13.52 3.31 -5.81
CA ILE A 86 -14.51 3.09 -4.76
C ILE A 86 -15.54 4.21 -4.73
N GLU A 87 -15.10 5.46 -4.78
CA GLU A 87 -16.00 6.63 -4.75
C GLU A 87 -16.93 6.67 -5.94
N ASN A 88 -16.45 6.29 -7.13
CA ASN A 88 -17.25 6.25 -8.33
C ASN A 88 -18.30 5.13 -8.30
N ASP A 89 -17.97 4.00 -7.67
CA ASP A 89 -18.86 2.84 -7.60
C ASP A 89 -19.90 2.96 -6.47
N ASP A 90 -19.50 3.54 -5.34
CA ASP A 90 -20.36 3.66 -4.15
C ASP A 90 -20.33 5.11 -3.61
N PRO A 91 -21.04 6.03 -4.27
CA PRO A 91 -21.04 7.44 -3.86
C PRO A 91 -21.72 7.69 -2.51
N ASP A 92 -22.46 6.72 -1.98
CA ASP A 92 -23.14 6.84 -0.69
C ASP A 92 -22.25 6.42 0.49
N MET A 93 -21.11 5.79 0.21
CA MET A 93 -20.14 5.42 1.24
C MET A 93 -19.48 6.67 1.81
N SER A 94 -19.21 6.70 3.13
CA SER A 94 -18.57 7.85 3.76
C SER A 94 -17.16 8.07 3.22
N ASP A 95 -16.66 9.31 3.27
CA ASP A 95 -15.30 9.65 2.82
C ASP A 95 -14.24 8.84 3.57
N ASP A 96 -14.38 8.73 4.90
CA ASP A 96 -13.46 7.94 5.72
C ASP A 96 -13.54 6.45 5.36
N GLY A 97 -14.75 5.93 5.15
CA GLY A 97 -14.95 4.54 4.78
C GLY A 97 -14.29 4.21 3.44
N CYS A 98 -14.44 5.07 2.44
CA CYS A 98 -13.79 4.91 1.14
C CYS A 98 -12.27 4.92 1.27
N GLN A 99 -11.74 5.86 2.05
CA GLN A 99 -10.30 5.97 2.27
C GLN A 99 -9.75 4.73 2.96
N TYR A 100 -10.38 4.31 4.06
CA TYR A 100 -9.92 3.13 4.80
C TYR A 100 -10.00 1.87 3.94
N ALA A 101 -11.08 1.70 3.18
CA ALA A 101 -11.21 0.56 2.27
C ALA A 101 -10.08 0.54 1.23
N SER A 102 -9.69 1.69 0.71
CA SER A 102 -8.62 1.79 -0.28
C SER A 102 -7.26 1.36 0.27
N TRP A 103 -7.02 1.53 1.57
CA TRP A 103 -5.73 1.26 2.21
C TRP A 103 -5.40 -0.23 2.30
N SER A 104 -6.37 -1.12 2.25
CA SER A 104 -6.06 -2.56 2.23
C SER A 104 -5.60 -3.04 0.86
N ALA A 105 -6.01 -2.37 -0.21
CA ALA A 105 -5.83 -2.86 -1.57
C ALA A 105 -4.39 -3.15 -1.99
N PRO A 106 -3.38 -2.27 -1.74
CA PRO A 106 -2.02 -2.56 -2.19
C PRO A 106 -1.42 -3.83 -1.57
N PHE A 107 -1.85 -4.20 -0.35
CA PHE A 107 -1.32 -5.41 0.31
C PHE A 107 -1.78 -6.71 -0.34
N TYR A 108 -2.77 -6.68 -1.23
CA TYR A 108 -3.17 -7.87 -1.98
C TYR A 108 -2.24 -8.19 -3.16
N GLY A 109 -1.25 -7.33 -3.42
CA GLY A 109 -0.25 -7.56 -4.45
C GLY A 109 -0.58 -6.91 -5.78
N GLU A 110 0.43 -6.85 -6.64
CA GLU A 110 0.33 -6.15 -7.93
C GLU A 110 -0.77 -6.71 -8.82
N LYS A 111 -0.85 -8.03 -8.94
CA LYS A 111 -1.82 -8.69 -9.82
C LYS A 111 -3.26 -8.37 -9.42
N GLU A 112 -3.58 -8.60 -8.15
CA GLU A 112 -4.94 -8.38 -7.63
C GLU A 112 -5.32 -6.90 -7.66
N PHE A 113 -4.37 -6.05 -7.29
CA PHE A 113 -4.57 -4.60 -7.32
C PHE A 113 -4.89 -4.11 -8.74
N ASN A 114 -4.08 -4.50 -9.72
CA ASN A 114 -4.27 -4.07 -11.10
C ASN A 114 -5.56 -4.64 -11.71
N GLN A 115 -5.94 -5.86 -11.35
CA GLN A 115 -7.21 -6.44 -11.79
C GLN A 115 -8.41 -5.65 -11.26
N ALA A 116 -8.36 -5.23 -10.00
CA ALA A 116 -9.44 -4.44 -9.40
C ALA A 116 -9.55 -3.07 -10.06
N LEU A 117 -8.42 -2.40 -10.32
CA LEU A 117 -8.42 -1.13 -11.05
C LEU A 117 -9.02 -1.27 -12.45
N LYS A 118 -8.65 -2.34 -13.15
CA LYS A 118 -9.08 -2.58 -14.53
C LYS A 118 -10.57 -2.91 -14.62
N SER A 119 -11.07 -3.77 -13.73
CA SER A 119 -12.44 -4.24 -13.74
C SER A 119 -13.41 -3.32 -13.01
N GLY A 120 -12.93 -2.51 -12.09
CA GLY A 120 -13.76 -1.75 -11.17
C GLY A 120 -14.33 -2.58 -10.02
N TYR A 121 -14.02 -3.87 -9.97
CA TYR A 121 -14.47 -4.76 -8.91
C TYR A 121 -13.47 -4.78 -7.76
N TRP A 122 -13.74 -3.97 -6.74
CA TRP A 122 -12.81 -3.70 -5.63
C TRP A 122 -13.16 -4.46 -4.34
N TYR A 123 -14.34 -5.06 -4.24
CA TYR A 123 -14.85 -5.61 -2.99
C TYR A 123 -13.98 -6.71 -2.37
N ASP A 124 -13.24 -7.48 -3.18
CA ASP A 124 -12.42 -8.58 -2.67
C ASP A 124 -11.13 -8.12 -2.00
N ILE A 125 -10.66 -6.91 -2.30
CA ILE A 125 -9.38 -6.41 -1.79
C ILE A 125 -9.50 -5.13 -0.97
N CYS A 126 -10.70 -4.59 -0.82
CA CYS A 126 -10.94 -3.35 -0.08
C CYS A 126 -11.93 -3.59 1.05
N ASP A 127 -11.48 -3.34 2.27
CA ASP A 127 -12.27 -3.51 3.48
C ASP A 127 -11.95 -2.36 4.44
N GLU A 128 -12.95 -1.51 4.73
CA GLU A 128 -12.73 -0.33 5.57
C GLU A 128 -12.27 -0.68 7.00
N TYR A 129 -12.75 -1.78 7.54
CA TYR A 129 -12.42 -2.18 8.91
C TYR A 129 -11.00 -2.71 9.03
N GLN A 130 -10.49 -3.38 8.00
CA GLN A 130 -9.13 -3.89 7.98
C GLN A 130 -8.13 -2.86 7.45
N GLY A 131 -8.56 -2.04 6.50
CA GLY A 131 -7.70 -1.08 5.83
C GLY A 131 -7.25 0.07 6.73
N GLU A 132 -8.07 0.49 7.67
CA GLU A 132 -7.73 1.58 8.58
C GLU A 132 -6.39 1.35 9.29
N GLN A 133 -6.22 0.17 9.88
CA GLN A 133 -4.99 -0.17 10.61
C GLN A 133 -3.79 -0.30 9.68
N VAL A 134 -3.99 -0.83 8.48
CA VAL A 134 -2.93 -0.94 7.46
C VAL A 134 -2.43 0.46 7.06
N GLY A 135 -3.35 1.39 6.83
CA GLY A 135 -2.97 2.76 6.49
C GLY A 135 -2.16 3.44 7.59
N TYR A 136 -2.55 3.26 8.84
CA TYR A 136 -1.78 3.81 9.96
C TYR A 136 -0.41 3.16 10.08
N ALA A 137 -0.32 1.84 9.83
CA ALA A 137 0.96 1.11 9.87
C ALA A 137 1.95 1.60 8.82
N MET A 138 1.46 2.06 7.67
CA MET A 138 2.32 2.55 6.58
C MET A 138 2.82 3.98 6.77
N THR A 139 2.46 4.64 7.88
CA THR A 139 2.96 5.98 8.20
C THR A 139 4.48 5.93 8.40
N ASP A 140 5.20 6.76 7.68
CA ASP A 140 6.67 6.70 7.55
C ASP A 140 7.43 6.82 8.87
N TYR A 141 7.05 7.79 9.71
CA TYR A 141 7.79 8.06 10.95
C TYR A 141 7.69 6.92 11.98
N GLU A 142 6.64 6.13 11.97
CA GLU A 142 6.45 5.05 12.93
C GLU A 142 7.48 3.94 12.78
N TYR A 143 7.83 3.59 11.54
CA TYR A 143 8.89 2.60 11.29
C TYR A 143 10.26 3.13 11.73
N SER A 144 10.57 4.39 11.44
CA SER A 144 11.80 5.03 11.91
C SER A 144 11.92 4.98 13.43
N ASP A 145 10.82 5.30 14.13
CA ASP A 145 10.77 5.26 15.59
C ASP A 145 10.96 3.83 16.11
N TYR A 146 10.34 2.86 15.46
CA TYR A 146 10.52 1.44 15.79
C TYR A 146 11.98 1.02 15.69
N LEU A 147 12.66 1.37 14.58
CA LEU A 147 14.07 1.03 14.39
C LEU A 147 14.95 1.66 15.46
N ALA A 148 14.71 2.93 15.80
CA ALA A 148 15.46 3.64 16.83
C ALA A 148 15.26 3.00 18.20
N ASP A 149 14.01 2.69 18.57
CA ASP A 149 13.68 2.09 19.86
C ASP A 149 14.31 0.70 20.03
N LYS A 150 14.44 -0.06 18.95
CA LYS A 150 15.02 -1.41 18.95
C LYS A 150 16.52 -1.41 18.66
N ASP A 151 17.11 -0.24 18.40
CA ASP A 151 18.52 -0.10 18.04
C ASP A 151 18.88 -0.97 16.82
N LEU A 152 18.05 -0.90 15.77
CA LEU A 152 18.24 -1.65 14.55
C LEU A 152 18.71 -0.76 13.40
N GLU A 153 19.67 -1.27 12.62
CA GLU A 153 20.22 -0.55 11.45
C GLU A 153 20.18 -1.47 10.21
N PRO A 154 18.99 -1.62 9.58
CA PRO A 154 18.88 -2.43 8.37
C PRO A 154 19.78 -1.92 7.25
N LYS A 155 20.26 -2.83 6.39
CA LYS A 155 21.26 -2.52 5.35
C LYS A 155 20.66 -2.30 3.96
N GLY A 156 19.40 -2.62 3.79
CA GLY A 156 18.69 -2.45 2.53
C GLY A 156 17.93 -3.71 2.12
N PHE A 157 16.69 -3.53 1.70
CA PHE A 157 15.89 -4.59 1.09
C PHE A 157 16.22 -4.65 -0.41
N LYS A 158 16.40 -5.86 -0.92
CA LYS A 158 16.75 -6.09 -2.33
C LYS A 158 15.76 -7.02 -3.01
#